data_42d2b95dc19c71230e66aaa7225a9c30
#
_entry.id   42d2b95dc19c71230e66aaa7225a9c30
#
_cell.length_a   1.000
_cell.length_b   1.000
_cell.length_c   1.000
_cell.angle_alpha   90.00
_cell.angle_beta   90.00
_cell.angle_gamma   90.00
#
_symmetry.space_group_name_H-M   'P 1'
#
loop_
_entity.id
_entity.type
_entity.pdbx_description
1 polymer ?
#
loop_
_entity_poly.entity_id
_entity_poly.type
_entity_poly.pdbx_seq_one_letter_code
_entity_poly.pdbx_strand_id
1 'polypeptide(L)'
;MQRIIVIGCPGSGKSTVSRALQNKTGIPLYHLDMMYWNADKTTVEKSVFLERLFAVLEKDEWIIDGNYGSTMELRMAACDTVIFLDYPLDVCLDGIKERRGKPRSDMPWIETEEDEEFIEFIKNYNEQQKPKVMELLEKYSDKNIIVFKSREEADAFLNGENL
;
A
#
# COMPACT_ATOMS: atom_id res chain seq x y z
N MET A 1 14.01 -8.58 7.26
CA MET A 1 12.78 -8.11 6.59
C MET A 1 11.65 -9.08 6.91
N GLN A 2 10.89 -8.78 7.97
CA GLN A 2 9.81 -9.65 8.47
C GLN A 2 8.48 -8.91 8.60
N ARG A 3 8.51 -7.59 8.87
CA ARG A 3 7.33 -6.75 9.04
C ARG A 3 7.43 -5.59 8.06
N ILE A 4 6.68 -5.69 6.98
CA ILE A 4 6.84 -4.82 5.81
C ILE A 4 5.56 -4.03 5.56
N ILE A 5 5.68 -2.71 5.41
CA ILE A 5 4.58 -1.90 4.86
C ILE A 5 4.92 -1.51 3.42
N VAL A 6 3.90 -1.56 2.56
CA VAL A 6 4.00 -1.13 1.16
C VAL A 6 3.04 0.03 0.97
N ILE A 7 3.58 1.19 0.69
CA ILE A 7 2.84 2.46 0.55
C ILE A 7 3.14 3.12 -0.78
N GLY A 8 2.29 4.01 -1.21
CA GLY A 8 2.41 4.73 -2.48
C GLY A 8 1.07 5.25 -2.96
N CYS A 9 1.07 6.10 -3.97
CA CYS A 9 -0.16 6.64 -4.55
C CYS A 9 -1.08 5.51 -5.04
N PRO A 10 -2.41 5.66 -4.95
CA PRO A 10 -3.32 4.71 -5.60
C PRO A 10 -2.99 4.55 -7.09
N GLY A 11 -3.04 3.32 -7.60
CA GLY A 11 -2.65 3.00 -8.97
C GLY A 11 -1.16 2.74 -9.18
N SER A 12 -0.31 2.91 -8.16
CA SER A 12 1.13 2.66 -8.27
C SER A 12 1.48 1.17 -8.41
N GLY A 13 0.60 0.27 -7.97
CA GLY A 13 0.86 -1.17 -8.04
C GLY A 13 1.31 -1.78 -6.73
N LYS A 14 0.89 -1.19 -5.60
CA LYS A 14 1.22 -1.70 -4.26
C LYS A 14 0.87 -3.17 -4.09
N SER A 15 -0.33 -3.58 -4.49
CA SER A 15 -0.77 -4.97 -4.34
C SER A 15 0.02 -5.92 -5.21
N THR A 16 0.44 -5.50 -6.39
CA THR A 16 1.30 -6.31 -7.28
C THR A 16 2.67 -6.56 -6.66
N VAL A 17 3.30 -5.50 -6.14
CA VAL A 17 4.59 -5.61 -5.44
C VAL A 17 4.44 -6.48 -4.19
N SER A 18 3.39 -6.27 -3.42
CA SER A 18 3.12 -7.02 -2.19
C SER A 18 2.93 -8.50 -2.43
N ARG A 19 2.19 -8.87 -3.48
CA ARG A 19 2.00 -10.28 -3.86
C ARG A 19 3.31 -10.91 -4.30
N ALA A 20 4.12 -10.18 -5.07
CA ALA A 20 5.44 -10.69 -5.48
C ALA A 20 6.36 -10.91 -4.27
N LEU A 21 6.33 -10.01 -3.29
CA LEU A 21 7.05 -10.19 -2.02
C LEU A 21 6.56 -11.41 -1.26
N GLN A 22 5.25 -11.59 -1.15
CA GLN A 22 4.68 -12.77 -0.49
C GLN A 22 5.13 -14.05 -1.17
N ASN A 23 5.11 -14.09 -2.49
CA ASN A 23 5.54 -15.27 -3.26
C ASN A 23 7.01 -15.59 -3.03
N LYS A 24 7.86 -14.58 -2.89
CA LYS A 24 9.30 -14.77 -2.67
C LYS A 24 9.67 -15.11 -1.24
N THR A 25 9.01 -14.51 -0.27
CA THR A 25 9.40 -14.61 1.13
C THR A 25 8.56 -15.60 1.93
N GLY A 26 7.35 -15.91 1.48
CA GLY A 26 6.38 -16.70 2.24
C GLY A 26 5.72 -15.93 3.38
N ILE A 27 6.01 -14.64 3.53
CA ILE A 27 5.42 -13.80 4.59
C ILE A 27 3.95 -13.51 4.27
N PRO A 28 3.02 -13.67 5.22
CA PRO A 28 1.60 -13.41 4.98
C PRO A 28 1.32 -11.97 4.58
N LEU A 29 0.44 -11.80 3.59
CA LEU A 29 0.04 -10.49 3.04
C LEU A 29 -1.37 -10.11 3.50
N TYR A 30 -1.52 -8.86 3.93
CA TYR A 30 -2.78 -8.27 4.37
C TYR A 30 -3.01 -6.96 3.63
N HIS A 31 -4.13 -6.88 2.90
CA HIS A 31 -4.54 -5.65 2.21
C HIS A 31 -5.44 -4.83 3.14
N LEU A 32 -5.08 -3.58 3.41
CA LEU A 32 -5.91 -2.70 4.27
C LEU A 32 -7.32 -2.51 3.70
N ASP A 33 -7.46 -2.43 2.38
CA ASP A 33 -8.76 -2.30 1.73
C ASP A 33 -9.69 -3.49 2.01
N MET A 34 -9.14 -4.69 2.15
CA MET A 34 -9.92 -5.88 2.51
C MET A 34 -10.35 -5.88 3.98
N MET A 35 -9.65 -5.14 4.83
CA MET A 35 -10.03 -4.99 6.24
C MET A 35 -11.06 -3.90 6.47
N TYR A 36 -11.11 -2.90 5.59
CA TYR A 36 -11.90 -1.68 5.75
C TYR A 36 -13.22 -1.70 4.98
N TRP A 37 -13.21 -2.27 3.77
CA TRP A 37 -14.35 -2.26 2.87
C TRP A 37 -15.10 -3.58 2.87
N ASN A 38 -16.43 -3.50 2.77
CA ASN A 38 -17.31 -4.63 2.51
C ASN A 38 -17.60 -4.75 1.02
N ALA A 39 -18.05 -5.92 0.57
CA ALA A 39 -18.35 -6.16 -0.85
C ALA A 39 -19.47 -5.26 -1.40
N ASP A 40 -20.35 -4.75 -0.54
CA ASP A 40 -21.44 -3.83 -0.92
C ASP A 40 -20.99 -2.36 -0.98
N LYS A 41 -19.68 -2.08 -0.90
CA LYS A 41 -19.05 -0.75 -0.90
C LYS A 41 -19.29 0.06 0.39
N THR A 42 -19.84 -0.55 1.43
CA THR A 42 -19.86 0.07 2.76
C THR A 42 -18.54 -0.16 3.48
N THR A 43 -18.25 0.67 4.48
CA THR A 43 -17.03 0.53 5.28
C THR A 43 -17.38 -0.03 6.66
N VAL A 44 -16.42 -0.72 7.27
CA VAL A 44 -16.55 -1.13 8.67
C VAL A 44 -16.34 0.10 9.57
N GLU A 45 -16.81 0.01 10.82
CA GLU A 45 -16.52 1.05 11.80
C GLU A 45 -15.02 1.14 12.08
N LYS A 46 -14.55 2.34 12.42
CA LYS A 46 -13.15 2.60 12.71
C LYS A 46 -12.58 1.66 13.79
N SER A 47 -13.37 1.39 14.83
CA SER A 47 -12.98 0.47 15.90
C SER A 47 -12.75 -0.95 15.41
N VAL A 48 -13.57 -1.43 14.47
CA VAL A 48 -13.42 -2.75 13.84
C VAL A 48 -12.15 -2.81 12.98
N PHE A 49 -11.92 -1.77 12.19
CA PHE A 49 -10.71 -1.67 11.37
C PHE A 49 -9.45 -1.69 12.22
N LEU A 50 -9.41 -0.89 13.28
CA LEU A 50 -8.27 -0.85 14.21
C LEU A 50 -8.05 -2.19 14.92
N GLU A 51 -9.11 -2.86 15.32
CA GLU A 51 -9.02 -4.18 15.96
C GLU A 51 -8.38 -5.20 15.01
N ARG A 52 -8.81 -5.22 13.74
CA ARG A 52 -8.23 -6.08 12.70
C ARG A 52 -6.76 -5.75 12.46
N LEU A 53 -6.42 -4.48 12.39
CA LEU A 53 -5.05 -4.03 12.17
C LEU A 53 -4.15 -4.43 13.35
N PHE A 54 -4.56 -4.18 14.58
CA PHE A 54 -3.78 -4.55 15.76
C PHE A 54 -3.54 -6.06 15.85
N ALA A 55 -4.52 -6.86 15.46
CA ALA A 55 -4.36 -8.32 15.43
C ALA A 55 -3.25 -8.76 14.47
N VAL A 56 -3.09 -8.05 13.35
CA VAL A 56 -2.00 -8.31 12.39
C VAL A 56 -0.67 -7.82 12.94
N LEU A 57 -0.63 -6.61 13.50
CA LEU A 57 0.62 -6.01 14.01
C LEU A 57 1.25 -6.81 15.15
N GLU A 58 0.48 -7.58 15.88
CA GLU A 58 0.99 -8.46 16.95
C GLU A 58 1.69 -9.72 16.43
N LYS A 59 1.52 -10.05 15.16
CA LYS A 59 2.16 -11.23 14.55
C LYS A 59 3.65 -10.99 14.31
N ASP A 60 4.43 -12.07 14.25
CA ASP A 60 5.88 -11.99 14.04
C ASP A 60 6.26 -11.54 12.64
N GLU A 61 5.46 -11.91 11.66
CA GLU A 61 5.71 -11.62 10.25
C GLU A 61 4.43 -11.14 9.55
N TRP A 62 4.57 -10.09 8.76
CA TRP A 62 3.46 -9.60 7.94
C TRP A 62 3.94 -8.64 6.85
N ILE A 63 3.18 -8.60 5.75
CA ILE A 63 3.24 -7.57 4.73
C ILE A 63 1.88 -6.88 4.75
N ILE A 64 1.85 -5.57 4.91
CA ILE A 64 0.61 -4.78 4.89
C ILE A 64 0.72 -3.75 3.79
N ASP A 65 -0.22 -3.75 2.84
CA ASP A 65 -0.28 -2.72 1.83
C ASP A 65 -1.48 -1.78 2.02
N GLY A 66 -1.32 -0.55 1.61
CA GLY A 66 -2.35 0.48 1.67
C GLY A 66 -1.84 1.79 2.26
N ASN A 67 -2.56 2.86 2.00
CA ASN A 67 -2.20 4.19 2.48
C ASN A 67 -2.80 4.54 3.83
N TYR A 68 -4.11 4.70 3.94
CA TYR A 68 -4.84 5.02 5.19
C TYR A 68 -4.02 5.87 6.17
N GLY A 69 -3.91 7.18 5.87
CA GLY A 69 -3.05 8.11 6.61
C GLY A 69 -3.25 8.12 8.12
N SER A 70 -4.47 7.87 8.60
CA SER A 70 -4.79 7.84 10.04
C SER A 70 -4.06 6.73 10.81
N THR A 71 -3.63 5.66 10.14
CA THR A 71 -2.90 4.54 10.74
C THR A 71 -1.48 4.40 10.23
N MET A 72 -1.04 5.30 9.35
CA MET A 72 0.29 5.22 8.71
C MET A 72 1.40 5.21 9.74
N GLU A 73 1.39 6.12 10.69
CA GLU A 73 2.42 6.20 11.71
C GLU A 73 2.43 4.95 12.60
N LEU A 74 1.26 4.45 12.98
CA LEU A 74 1.14 3.23 13.78
C LEU A 74 1.80 2.03 13.09
N ARG A 75 1.54 1.87 11.79
CA ARG A 75 2.12 0.79 10.99
C ARG A 75 3.62 0.98 10.79
N MET A 76 4.04 2.22 10.53
CA MET A 76 5.45 2.54 10.34
C MET A 76 6.27 2.30 11.60
N ALA A 77 5.72 2.64 12.77
CA ALA A 77 6.37 2.35 14.05
C ALA A 77 6.55 0.85 14.31
N ALA A 78 5.59 0.04 13.87
CA ALA A 78 5.58 -1.42 14.10
C ALA A 78 6.42 -2.20 13.08
N CYS A 79 6.69 -1.65 11.90
CA CYS A 79 7.41 -2.35 10.83
C CYS A 79 8.93 -2.33 11.06
N ASP A 80 9.64 -3.21 10.36
CA ASP A 80 11.09 -3.14 10.20
C ASP A 80 11.48 -2.60 8.82
N THR A 81 10.59 -2.66 7.84
CA THR A 81 10.86 -2.28 6.45
C THR A 81 9.69 -1.50 5.86
N VAL A 82 10.01 -0.39 5.20
CA VAL A 82 9.06 0.40 4.42
C VAL A 82 9.43 0.31 2.94
N ILE A 83 8.47 -0.07 2.12
CA ILE A 83 8.61 0.01 0.65
C ILE A 83 7.67 1.11 0.17
N PHE A 84 8.25 2.15 -0.40
CA PHE A 84 7.50 3.31 -0.89
C PHE A 84 7.60 3.38 -2.41
N LEU A 85 6.45 3.25 -3.08
CA LEU A 85 6.32 3.39 -4.53
C LEU A 85 6.06 4.87 -4.84
N ASP A 86 7.15 5.63 -5.05
CA ASP A 86 7.11 7.06 -5.34
C ASP A 86 7.14 7.28 -6.85
N TYR A 87 6.09 6.84 -7.53
CA TYR A 87 5.97 6.87 -8.98
C TYR A 87 5.41 8.19 -9.50
N PRO A 88 5.71 8.56 -10.77
CA PRO A 88 5.09 9.72 -11.40
C PRO A 88 3.56 9.62 -11.45
N LEU A 89 2.91 10.78 -11.47
CA LEU A 89 1.44 10.88 -11.49
C LEU A 89 0.83 10.12 -12.65
N ASP A 90 1.38 10.24 -13.85
CA ASP A 90 0.88 9.57 -15.06
C ASP A 90 0.87 8.04 -14.92
N VAL A 91 1.90 7.48 -14.28
CA VAL A 91 1.98 6.03 -14.01
C VAL A 91 0.83 5.60 -13.09
N CYS A 92 0.55 6.37 -12.05
CA CYS A 92 -0.54 6.07 -11.11
C CYS A 92 -1.91 6.18 -11.78
N LEU A 93 -2.15 7.20 -12.59
CA LEU A 93 -3.40 7.37 -13.34
C LEU A 93 -3.62 6.24 -14.34
N ASP A 94 -2.58 5.83 -15.05
CA ASP A 94 -2.64 4.70 -15.98
C ASP A 94 -2.95 3.40 -15.25
N GLY A 95 -2.37 3.20 -14.07
CA GLY A 95 -2.65 2.04 -13.22
C GLY A 95 -4.11 1.95 -12.80
N ILE A 96 -4.75 3.08 -12.48
CA ILE A 96 -6.18 3.13 -12.16
C ILE A 96 -7.04 2.72 -13.36
N LYS A 97 -6.69 3.21 -14.57
CA LYS A 97 -7.40 2.85 -15.80
C LYS A 97 -7.27 1.36 -16.11
N GLU A 98 -6.07 0.81 -15.96
CA GLU A 98 -5.80 -0.61 -16.25
C GLU A 98 -6.60 -1.55 -15.37
N ARG A 99 -6.84 -1.20 -14.09
CA ARG A 99 -7.56 -2.07 -13.15
C ARG A 99 -9.08 -1.96 -13.23
N ARG A 100 -9.61 -0.92 -13.90
CA ARG A 100 -11.05 -0.71 -14.03
C ARG A 100 -11.71 -1.88 -14.75
N GLY A 101 -12.82 -2.39 -14.19
CA GLY A 101 -13.57 -3.51 -14.76
C GLY A 101 -12.95 -4.87 -14.53
N LYS A 102 -11.85 -4.96 -13.81
CA LYS A 102 -11.14 -6.22 -13.53
C LYS A 102 -11.26 -6.59 -12.05
N PRO A 103 -11.41 -7.89 -11.73
CA PRO A 103 -11.36 -8.34 -10.33
C PRO A 103 -9.96 -8.12 -9.74
N ARG A 104 -9.92 -7.78 -8.46
CA ARG A 104 -8.68 -7.53 -7.70
C ARG A 104 -8.70 -8.33 -6.40
N SER A 105 -7.53 -8.83 -6.02
CA SER A 105 -7.38 -9.55 -4.75
C SER A 105 -7.34 -8.63 -3.54
N ASP A 106 -7.08 -7.32 -3.73
CA ASP A 106 -6.95 -6.33 -2.66
C ASP A 106 -8.23 -5.53 -2.38
N MET A 107 -9.29 -5.72 -3.20
CA MET A 107 -10.58 -5.04 -3.03
C MET A 107 -11.73 -6.04 -3.12
N PRO A 108 -12.78 -5.90 -2.29
CA PRO A 108 -13.90 -6.84 -2.29
C PRO A 108 -14.93 -6.60 -3.41
N TRP A 109 -14.71 -5.63 -4.31
CA TRP A 109 -15.60 -5.39 -5.48
C TRP A 109 -14.79 -5.02 -6.72
N ILE A 110 -15.47 -5.01 -7.88
CA ILE A 110 -14.89 -4.60 -9.17
C ILE A 110 -15.23 -3.12 -9.39
N GLU A 111 -14.22 -2.28 -9.66
CA GLU A 111 -14.39 -0.88 -10.02
C GLU A 111 -14.76 -0.81 -11.51
N THR A 112 -15.96 -0.31 -11.84
CA THR A 112 -16.46 -0.23 -13.21
C THR A 112 -16.63 1.20 -13.73
N GLU A 113 -16.69 2.18 -12.81
CA GLU A 113 -16.93 3.58 -13.14
C GLU A 113 -15.75 4.46 -12.71
N GLU A 114 -15.57 5.58 -13.40
CA GLU A 114 -14.59 6.59 -13.02
C GLU A 114 -15.13 7.40 -11.84
N ASP A 115 -14.35 7.45 -10.75
CA ASP A 115 -14.63 8.29 -9.59
C ASP A 115 -13.80 9.56 -9.69
N GLU A 116 -14.46 10.69 -10.02
CA GLU A 116 -13.79 11.98 -10.21
C GLU A 116 -13.11 12.48 -8.94
N GLU A 117 -13.69 12.26 -7.77
CA GLU A 117 -13.09 12.63 -6.49
C GLU A 117 -11.82 11.86 -6.23
N PHE A 118 -11.81 10.57 -6.55
CA PHE A 118 -10.65 9.70 -6.41
C PHE A 118 -9.54 10.08 -7.37
N ILE A 119 -9.87 10.40 -8.62
CA ILE A 119 -8.89 10.90 -9.60
C ILE A 119 -8.28 12.22 -9.13
N GLU A 120 -9.08 13.14 -8.59
CA GLU A 120 -8.60 14.40 -8.04
C GLU A 120 -7.68 14.18 -6.84
N PHE A 121 -8.02 13.23 -5.97
CA PHE A 121 -7.15 12.82 -4.86
C PHE A 121 -5.79 12.35 -5.37
N ILE A 122 -5.76 11.54 -6.43
CA ILE A 122 -4.51 11.07 -7.04
C ILE A 122 -3.70 12.23 -7.59
N LYS A 123 -4.35 13.17 -8.31
CA LYS A 123 -3.69 14.35 -8.88
C LYS A 123 -3.04 15.23 -7.81
N ASN A 124 -3.65 15.31 -6.65
CA ASN A 124 -3.17 16.13 -5.53
C ASN A 124 -2.26 15.36 -4.56
N TYR A 125 -2.00 14.09 -4.81
CA TYR A 125 -1.25 13.23 -3.89
C TYR A 125 0.14 13.81 -3.57
N ASN A 126 0.89 14.25 -4.57
CA ASN A 126 2.25 14.75 -4.40
C ASN A 126 2.30 16.05 -3.57
N GLU A 127 1.26 16.85 -3.62
CA GLU A 127 1.20 18.13 -2.87
C GLU A 127 0.62 17.96 -1.47
N GLN A 128 -0.35 17.07 -1.28
CA GLN A 128 -1.13 16.95 -0.05
C GLN A 128 -0.75 15.75 0.82
N GLN A 129 -0.43 14.61 0.20
CA GLN A 129 -0.17 13.38 0.93
C GLN A 129 1.32 13.04 1.05
N LYS A 130 2.07 13.16 -0.04
CA LYS A 130 3.49 12.82 -0.06
C LYS A 130 4.32 13.57 0.99
N PRO A 131 4.12 14.88 1.26
CA PRO A 131 4.89 15.55 2.31
C PRO A 131 4.71 14.92 3.68
N LYS A 132 3.51 14.45 4.02
CA LYS A 132 3.25 13.75 5.28
C LYS A 132 3.97 12.40 5.36
N VAL A 133 4.01 11.68 4.25
CA VAL A 133 4.75 10.41 4.13
C VAL A 133 6.24 10.67 4.33
N MET A 134 6.79 11.67 3.65
CA MET A 134 8.21 12.01 3.74
C MET A 134 8.61 12.42 5.16
N GLU A 135 7.75 13.16 5.86
CA GLU A 135 7.96 13.53 7.26
C GLU A 135 8.04 12.29 8.16
N LEU A 136 7.14 11.32 7.96
CA LEU A 136 7.15 10.07 8.71
C LEU A 136 8.38 9.22 8.39
N LEU A 137 8.80 9.17 7.13
CA LEU A 137 10.02 8.45 6.74
C LEU A 137 11.26 9.04 7.40
N GLU A 138 11.31 10.36 7.54
CA GLU A 138 12.39 11.03 8.28
C GLU A 138 12.36 10.70 9.77
N LYS A 139 11.17 10.74 10.38
CA LYS A 139 10.97 10.39 11.79
C LYS A 139 11.39 8.96 12.10
N TYR A 140 11.12 8.03 11.20
CA TYR A 140 11.43 6.59 11.35
C TYR A 140 12.59 6.16 10.45
N SER A 141 13.60 7.02 10.30
CA SER A 141 14.76 6.78 9.44
C SER A 141 15.64 5.60 9.87
N ASP A 142 15.45 5.10 11.09
CA ASP A 142 16.09 3.89 11.61
C ASP A 142 15.54 2.60 10.99
N LYS A 143 14.37 2.66 10.36
CA LYS A 143 13.80 1.52 9.65
C LYS A 143 14.54 1.29 8.32
N ASN A 144 14.39 0.10 7.76
CA ASN A 144 14.88 -0.18 6.41
C ASN A 144 13.92 0.45 5.40
N ILE A 145 14.29 1.57 4.81
CA ILE A 145 13.44 2.33 3.89
C ILE A 145 13.91 2.11 2.47
N ILE A 146 13.04 1.57 1.62
CA ILE A 146 13.30 1.28 0.21
C ILE A 146 12.31 2.10 -0.62
N VAL A 147 12.83 3.02 -1.44
CA VAL A 147 12.03 3.88 -2.31
C VAL A 147 12.25 3.49 -3.76
N PHE A 148 11.17 3.21 -4.47
CA PHE A 148 11.22 2.99 -5.93
C PHE A 148 10.60 4.18 -6.65
N LYS A 149 11.31 4.68 -7.65
CA LYS A 149 10.87 5.80 -8.49
C LYS A 149 10.19 5.33 -9.77
N SER A 150 10.33 4.04 -10.11
CA SER A 150 9.77 3.45 -11.32
C SER A 150 9.42 1.98 -11.10
N ARG A 151 8.55 1.44 -11.96
CA ARG A 151 8.22 0.00 -11.94
C ARG A 151 9.44 -0.86 -12.22
N GLU A 152 10.34 -0.37 -13.07
CA GLU A 152 11.60 -1.06 -13.42
C GLU A 152 12.49 -1.24 -12.19
N GLU A 153 12.59 -0.22 -11.33
CA GLU A 153 13.35 -0.33 -10.08
C GLU A 153 12.75 -1.38 -9.14
N ALA A 154 11.42 -1.39 -9.02
CA ALA A 154 10.72 -2.39 -8.20
C ALA A 154 10.91 -3.80 -8.76
N ASP A 155 10.80 -3.97 -10.06
CA ASP A 155 10.99 -5.27 -10.71
C ASP A 155 12.42 -5.79 -10.52
N ALA A 156 13.42 -4.91 -10.66
CA ALA A 156 14.82 -5.27 -10.43
C ALA A 156 15.06 -5.75 -8.99
N PHE A 157 14.45 -5.08 -8.01
CA PHE A 157 14.53 -5.50 -6.61
C PHE A 157 13.86 -6.86 -6.39
N LEU A 158 12.66 -7.05 -6.95
CA LEU A 158 11.90 -8.31 -6.80
C LEU A 158 12.57 -9.50 -7.50
N ASN A 159 13.33 -9.24 -8.57
CA ASN A 159 14.08 -10.27 -9.29
C ASN A 159 15.47 -10.52 -8.70
N GLY A 160 15.88 -9.77 -7.69
CA GLY A 160 17.15 -9.96 -7.00
C GLY A 160 17.17 -11.22 -6.14
N GLU A 161 18.37 -11.80 -5.96
CA GLU A 161 18.55 -13.06 -5.23
C GLU A 161 18.52 -12.90 -3.70
N ASN A 162 18.59 -11.68 -3.20
CA ASN A 162 18.79 -11.37 -1.76
C ASN A 162 17.51 -10.92 -1.04
N LEU A 163 16.36 -11.44 -1.42
CA LEU A 163 15.12 -11.17 -0.72
C LEU A 163 14.82 -12.22 0.34
#